data_d12edc2a55951fb04da751e99c41855a
#
_entry.id   d12edc2a55951fb04da751e99c41855a
#
_cell.length_a   1.000
_cell.length_b   1.000
_cell.length_c   1.000
_cell.angle_alpha   90.00
_cell.angle_beta   90.00
_cell.angle_gamma   90.00
#
_symmetry.space_group_name_H-M   'P 1'
#
loop_
_entity.id
_entity.type
_entity.pdbx_description
1 polymer ?
#
loop_
_entity_poly.entity_id
_entity_poly.type
_entity_poly.pdbx_seq_one_letter_code
_entity_poly.pdbx_strand_id
1 'polypeptide(L)'
;MMNMLRRIIITTAIVTVSCIFSACANNAEVQPEVQIIEQKEQAESDKTNLKESIVQDYAIESYEDVQKFGYDLFTQNINDHNPVLSPVSVYLALSMAGSGADGATKDEFYNVLGNDLMSLSDDMMNRYCVAGDRMDLSIANSVWIDDQFIVNDLWIESVESLMDAEIFQTVLSTEQTMNQINGWIDAKTSGLIENMLTEPLDLQTRLALFNTVY
;
A
#
# COMPACT_ATOMS: atom_id res chain seq x y z
N MET A 1 30.41 9.10 -21.43
CA MET A 1 29.89 9.94 -20.33
C MET A 1 28.37 10.05 -20.44
N MET A 2 27.67 8.90 -20.60
CA MET A 2 26.20 8.82 -20.86
C MET A 2 25.51 7.64 -20.18
N ASN A 3 26.10 7.13 -19.08
CA ASN A 3 25.53 6.01 -18.30
C ASN A 3 25.35 6.31 -16.81
N MET A 4 25.32 7.59 -16.42
CA MET A 4 25.26 7.97 -14.99
C MET A 4 23.92 8.57 -14.55
N LEU A 5 22.97 8.74 -15.47
CA LEU A 5 21.68 9.41 -15.22
C LEU A 5 20.46 8.46 -15.16
N ARG A 6 20.66 7.14 -15.18
CA ARG A 6 19.56 6.15 -15.13
C ARG A 6 19.35 5.47 -13.78
N ARG A 7 19.88 6.01 -12.70
CA ARG A 7 19.50 5.59 -11.34
C ARG A 7 18.52 6.59 -10.75
N ILE A 8 17.36 6.74 -11.40
CA ILE A 8 16.19 7.29 -10.72
C ILE A 8 15.76 6.25 -9.71
N ILE A 9 15.81 6.67 -8.50
CA ILE A 9 15.68 5.91 -7.28
C ILE A 9 14.24 5.53 -7.11
N ILE A 10 13.96 4.26 -7.35
CA ILE A 10 12.68 3.67 -7.04
C ILE A 10 12.75 3.25 -5.58
N THR A 11 11.99 3.95 -4.76
CA THR A 11 11.82 3.58 -3.36
C THR A 11 10.55 2.78 -3.24
N THR A 12 10.69 1.48 -3.10
CA THR A 12 9.57 0.61 -2.72
C THR A 12 9.53 0.58 -1.20
N ALA A 13 8.44 1.07 -0.62
CA ALA A 13 8.21 0.93 0.81
C ALA A 13 7.51 -0.39 1.07
N ILE A 14 8.17 -1.29 1.78
CA ILE A 14 7.54 -2.50 2.32
C ILE A 14 7.19 -2.19 3.76
N VAL A 15 5.90 -2.19 4.06
CA VAL A 15 5.42 -2.18 5.44
C VAL A 15 4.86 -3.56 5.72
N THR A 16 5.66 -4.41 6.37
CA THR A 16 5.15 -5.67 6.91
C THR A 16 4.61 -5.41 8.31
N VAL A 17 3.31 -5.40 8.46
CA VAL A 17 2.65 -5.30 9.76
C VAL A 17 2.52 -6.72 10.30
N SER A 18 3.46 -7.11 11.19
CA SER A 18 3.33 -8.34 11.99
C SER A 18 2.35 -8.08 13.15
N CYS A 19 1.07 -8.14 12.88
CA CYS A 19 0.06 -8.11 13.94
C CYS A 19 -0.02 -9.50 14.58
N ILE A 20 0.54 -9.64 15.79
CA ILE A 20 0.36 -10.84 16.62
C ILE A 20 -1.04 -10.74 17.26
N PHE A 21 -2.06 -11.18 16.53
CA PHE A 21 -3.37 -11.42 17.13
C PHE A 21 -3.50 -12.90 17.46
N SER A 22 -3.56 -13.21 18.75
CA SER A 22 -3.95 -14.52 19.24
C SER A 22 -5.45 -14.70 19.03
N ALA A 23 -5.85 -15.34 17.95
CA ALA A 23 -7.24 -15.75 17.72
C ALA A 23 -7.32 -17.28 17.70
N CYS A 24 -8.23 -17.81 18.53
CA CYS A 24 -8.54 -19.23 18.61
C CYS A 24 -9.12 -19.74 17.28
N ALA A 25 -8.50 -20.78 16.74
CA ALA A 25 -8.88 -21.41 15.49
C ALA A 25 -10.01 -22.41 15.65
N ASN A 26 -10.92 -22.45 14.68
CA ASN A 26 -11.71 -23.64 14.33
C ASN A 26 -11.36 -24.06 12.90
N ASN A 27 -10.92 -25.32 12.74
CA ASN A 27 -10.45 -25.92 11.51
C ASN A 27 -11.59 -26.22 10.53
N ALA A 28 -11.42 -25.82 9.27
CA ALA A 28 -12.02 -26.46 8.11
C ALA A 28 -10.99 -26.43 6.97
N GLU A 29 -10.63 -27.62 6.46
CA GLU A 29 -9.73 -27.80 5.32
C GLU A 29 -10.40 -27.32 4.01
N VAL A 30 -9.81 -26.32 3.35
CA VAL A 30 -10.15 -25.91 1.98
C VAL A 30 -8.85 -25.82 1.18
N GLN A 31 -8.83 -26.46 0.00
CA GLN A 31 -7.71 -26.45 -0.95
C GLN A 31 -7.44 -25.04 -1.48
N PRO A 32 -6.17 -24.60 -1.61
CA PRO A 32 -5.88 -23.22 -1.99
C PRO A 32 -5.97 -23.03 -3.51
N GLU A 33 -7.05 -22.47 -3.99
CA GLU A 33 -7.07 -21.75 -5.27
C GLU A 33 -6.89 -20.26 -4.98
N VAL A 34 -5.92 -19.65 -5.63
CA VAL A 34 -5.75 -18.19 -5.64
C VAL A 34 -6.99 -17.59 -6.29
N GLN A 35 -7.87 -17.03 -5.48
CA GLN A 35 -9.01 -16.26 -5.99
C GLN A 35 -8.57 -14.81 -6.16
N ILE A 36 -8.24 -14.45 -7.40
CA ILE A 36 -8.23 -13.04 -7.80
C ILE A 36 -9.70 -12.62 -7.78
N ILE A 37 -10.10 -11.80 -6.82
CA ILE A 37 -11.45 -11.23 -6.80
C ILE A 37 -11.52 -10.17 -7.90
N GLU A 38 -11.65 -10.62 -9.15
CA GLU A 38 -12.02 -9.76 -10.28
C GLU A 38 -13.51 -9.46 -10.21
N GLN A 39 -13.91 -8.47 -9.46
CA GLN A 39 -15.24 -7.87 -9.57
C GLN A 39 -15.12 -6.65 -10.50
N LYS A 40 -15.02 -6.89 -11.81
CA LYS A 40 -14.56 -5.86 -12.75
C LYS A 40 -15.61 -4.97 -13.42
N GLU A 41 -16.90 -5.20 -13.38
CA GLU A 41 -17.85 -4.37 -14.15
C GLU A 41 -19.00 -3.72 -13.35
N GLN A 42 -19.39 -4.30 -12.21
CA GLN A 42 -20.38 -3.66 -11.33
C GLN A 42 -19.70 -2.65 -10.38
N ALA A 43 -18.39 -2.86 -10.13
CA ALA A 43 -17.60 -2.10 -9.18
C ALA A 43 -17.23 -0.67 -9.64
N GLU A 44 -17.13 -0.37 -10.92
CA GLU A 44 -16.77 0.99 -11.38
C GLU A 44 -17.86 2.02 -11.08
N SER A 45 -19.13 1.65 -11.20
CA SER A 45 -20.25 2.54 -10.86
C SER A 45 -20.40 2.72 -9.35
N ASP A 46 -20.16 1.64 -8.58
CA ASP A 46 -20.25 1.68 -7.12
C ASP A 46 -19.02 2.37 -6.52
N LYS A 47 -17.82 2.17 -7.10
CA LYS A 47 -16.59 2.90 -6.73
C LYS A 47 -16.75 4.42 -6.88
N THR A 48 -17.36 4.89 -7.97
CA THR A 48 -17.58 6.32 -8.19
C THR A 48 -18.55 6.89 -7.16
N ASN A 49 -19.62 6.19 -6.84
CA ASN A 49 -20.59 6.61 -5.84
C ASN A 49 -20.03 6.57 -4.41
N LEU A 50 -19.22 5.55 -4.07
CA LEU A 50 -18.57 5.45 -2.78
C LEU A 50 -17.51 6.55 -2.63
N LYS A 51 -16.70 6.78 -3.66
CA LYS A 51 -15.71 7.85 -3.70
C LYS A 51 -16.37 9.22 -3.51
N GLU A 52 -17.46 9.51 -4.23
CA GLU A 52 -18.24 10.74 -4.04
C GLU A 52 -18.84 10.87 -2.64
N SER A 53 -19.28 9.76 -2.02
CA SER A 53 -19.87 9.80 -0.67
C SER A 53 -18.81 9.97 0.43
N ILE A 54 -17.60 9.48 0.24
CA ILE A 54 -16.50 9.60 1.21
C ILE A 54 -15.77 10.95 1.05
N VAL A 55 -15.63 11.44 -0.18
CA VAL A 55 -14.91 12.69 -0.49
C VAL A 55 -15.81 13.94 -0.33
N GLN A 56 -17.09 13.77 -0.07
CA GLN A 56 -18.06 14.85 0.00
C GLN A 56 -17.90 15.71 1.26
N ASP A 57 -16.84 16.46 1.40
CA ASP A 57 -16.67 17.63 2.26
C ASP A 57 -15.27 17.82 2.91
N TYR A 58 -14.24 17.20 2.40
CA TYR A 58 -12.88 17.49 2.89
C TYR A 58 -12.13 18.36 1.89
N ALA A 59 -12.29 19.68 2.03
CA ALA A 59 -11.29 20.58 1.47
C ALA A 59 -9.98 20.32 2.21
N ILE A 60 -9.00 19.72 1.51
CA ILE A 60 -7.65 19.53 2.07
C ILE A 60 -7.06 20.92 2.26
N GLU A 61 -7.09 21.41 3.49
CA GLU A 61 -6.61 22.74 3.83
C GLU A 61 -5.08 22.82 3.78
N SER A 62 -4.39 21.71 4.07
CA SER A 62 -2.93 21.69 4.02
C SER A 62 -2.33 20.27 3.93
N TYR A 63 -1.10 20.19 3.43
CA TYR A 63 -0.25 19.01 3.48
C TYR A 63 0.75 19.07 4.66
N GLU A 64 0.48 19.84 5.69
CA GLU A 64 1.41 20.06 6.80
C GLU A 64 1.79 18.74 7.49
N ASP A 65 0.82 17.87 7.74
CA ASP A 65 1.06 16.57 8.37
C ASP A 65 1.94 15.67 7.49
N VAL A 66 1.69 15.62 6.18
CA VAL A 66 2.50 14.86 5.22
C VAL A 66 3.92 15.42 5.12
N GLN A 67 4.06 16.74 5.10
CA GLN A 67 5.37 17.39 5.07
C GLN A 67 6.14 17.12 6.37
N LYS A 68 5.47 17.23 7.51
CA LYS A 68 6.05 16.92 8.82
C LYS A 68 6.49 15.45 8.88
N PHE A 69 5.62 14.53 8.48
CA PHE A 69 5.95 13.10 8.40
C PHE A 69 7.18 12.85 7.53
N GLY A 70 7.21 13.45 6.33
CA GLY A 70 8.34 13.32 5.41
C GLY A 70 9.65 13.85 5.99
N TYR A 71 9.61 14.98 6.68
CA TYR A 71 10.78 15.55 7.35
C TYR A 71 11.25 14.68 8.52
N ASP A 72 10.33 14.21 9.35
CA ASP A 72 10.65 13.35 10.50
C ASP A 72 11.21 12.00 10.02
N LEU A 73 10.61 11.40 8.99
CA LEU A 73 11.10 10.17 8.37
C LEU A 73 12.54 10.35 7.84
N PHE A 74 12.80 11.43 7.12
CA PHE A 74 14.13 11.72 6.58
C PHE A 74 15.13 11.93 7.71
N THR A 75 14.82 12.78 8.68
CA THR A 75 15.77 13.13 9.77
C THR A 75 16.12 11.93 10.66
N GLN A 76 15.18 11.00 10.88
CA GLN A 76 15.43 9.77 11.65
C GLN A 76 16.29 8.76 10.87
N ASN A 77 16.38 8.88 9.56
CA ASN A 77 17.16 7.97 8.72
C ASN A 77 18.49 8.57 8.24
N ILE A 78 18.82 9.79 8.65
CA ILE A 78 20.14 10.37 8.40
C ILE A 78 21.18 9.60 9.22
N ASN A 79 22.13 9.02 8.52
CA ASN A 79 23.28 8.33 9.09
C ASN A 79 24.52 8.67 8.24
N ASP A 80 25.62 7.93 8.39
CA ASP A 80 26.85 8.12 7.63
C ASP A 80 26.70 7.82 6.12
N HIS A 81 25.51 7.38 5.69
CA HIS A 81 25.17 7.08 4.29
C HIS A 81 24.10 8.06 3.81
N ASN A 82 24.11 8.35 2.52
CA ASN A 82 23.08 9.21 1.92
C ASN A 82 21.77 8.41 1.80
N PRO A 83 20.77 8.65 2.66
CA PRO A 83 19.49 7.98 2.54
C PRO A 83 18.72 8.48 1.31
N VAL A 84 18.02 7.58 0.67
CA VAL A 84 17.07 7.90 -0.36
C VAL A 84 15.74 7.32 0.07
N LEU A 85 14.77 8.18 0.27
CA LEU A 85 13.46 7.83 0.78
C LEU A 85 12.37 8.45 -0.10
N SER A 86 11.27 7.75 -0.27
CA SER A 86 10.03 8.31 -0.80
C SER A 86 9.01 8.48 0.33
N PRO A 87 8.89 9.66 0.94
CA PRO A 87 7.92 9.88 2.02
C PRO A 87 6.48 9.61 1.56
N VAL A 88 6.14 9.93 0.31
CA VAL A 88 4.82 9.65 -0.27
C VAL A 88 4.52 8.15 -0.27
N SER A 89 5.47 7.33 -0.73
CA SER A 89 5.32 5.87 -0.73
C SER A 89 5.07 5.31 0.67
N VAL A 90 5.88 5.75 1.64
CA VAL A 90 5.74 5.28 3.03
C VAL A 90 4.43 5.77 3.63
N TYR A 91 4.05 7.04 3.37
CA TYR A 91 2.79 7.61 3.85
C TYR A 91 1.59 6.81 3.33
N LEU A 92 1.53 6.53 2.02
CA LEU A 92 0.44 5.78 1.40
C LEU A 92 0.33 4.36 1.97
N ALA A 93 1.46 3.65 2.10
CA ALA A 93 1.45 2.30 2.67
C ALA A 93 0.98 2.30 4.14
N LEU A 94 1.45 3.26 4.94
CA LEU A 94 1.02 3.39 6.34
C LEU A 94 -0.43 3.87 6.47
N SER A 95 -0.92 4.69 5.54
CA SER A 95 -2.31 5.12 5.50
C SER A 95 -3.27 3.96 5.23
N MET A 96 -2.92 3.03 4.34
CA MET A 96 -3.68 1.78 4.16
C MET A 96 -3.78 1.00 5.48
N ALA A 97 -2.65 0.79 6.18
CA ALA A 97 -2.66 0.10 7.47
C ALA A 97 -3.44 0.86 8.55
N GLY A 98 -3.20 2.17 8.66
CA GLY A 98 -3.81 3.03 9.67
C GLY A 98 -5.31 3.18 9.53
N SER A 99 -5.83 3.18 8.31
CA SER A 99 -7.28 3.25 8.04
C SER A 99 -8.03 1.99 8.48
N GLY A 100 -7.35 0.85 8.54
CA GLY A 100 -7.90 -0.41 9.07
C GLY A 100 -7.69 -0.62 10.56
N ALA A 101 -6.93 0.26 11.22
CA ALA A 101 -6.63 0.15 12.64
C ALA A 101 -7.77 0.66 13.52
N ASP A 102 -7.85 0.16 14.77
CA ASP A 102 -8.80 0.61 15.79
C ASP A 102 -8.11 0.82 17.14
N GLY A 103 -8.80 1.52 18.06
CA GLY A 103 -8.32 1.80 19.42
C GLY A 103 -6.96 2.53 19.44
N ALA A 104 -6.10 2.13 20.36
CA ALA A 104 -4.80 2.77 20.57
C ALA A 104 -3.90 2.71 19.31
N THR A 105 -3.96 1.65 18.53
CA THR A 105 -3.19 1.53 17.29
C THR A 105 -3.60 2.59 16.27
N LYS A 106 -4.91 2.84 16.13
CA LYS A 106 -5.42 3.92 15.30
C LYS A 106 -4.90 5.28 15.76
N ASP A 107 -4.96 5.53 17.07
CA ASP A 107 -4.48 6.79 17.66
C ASP A 107 -2.99 7.02 17.36
N GLU A 108 -2.16 5.96 17.41
CA GLU A 108 -0.75 6.04 17.06
C GLU A 108 -0.52 6.38 15.58
N PHE A 109 -1.26 5.76 14.65
CA PHE A 109 -1.20 6.14 13.24
C PHE A 109 -1.59 7.61 13.04
N TYR A 110 -2.68 8.06 13.65
CA TYR A 110 -3.16 9.43 13.52
C TYR A 110 -2.21 10.46 14.12
N ASN A 111 -1.52 10.12 15.21
CA ASN A 111 -0.49 10.97 15.80
C ASN A 111 0.73 11.18 14.89
N VAL A 112 1.03 10.19 14.02
CA VAL A 112 2.20 10.21 13.14
C VAL A 112 1.87 10.78 11.76
N LEU A 113 0.71 10.41 11.21
CA LEU A 113 0.34 10.69 9.83
C LEU A 113 -0.69 11.81 9.68
N GLY A 114 -1.33 12.25 10.77
CA GLY A 114 -2.46 13.18 10.75
C GLY A 114 -3.81 12.45 10.73
N ASN A 115 -4.90 13.23 10.77
CA ASN A 115 -6.25 12.66 10.92
C ASN A 115 -6.94 12.34 9.59
N ASP A 116 -6.44 12.88 8.47
CA ASP A 116 -7.12 12.82 7.17
C ASP A 116 -6.46 11.80 6.21
N LEU A 117 -6.05 10.64 6.75
CA LEU A 117 -5.27 9.64 6.03
C LEU A 117 -5.81 9.29 4.64
N MET A 118 -7.10 8.97 4.55
CA MET A 118 -7.70 8.49 3.32
C MET A 118 -7.94 9.62 2.32
N SER A 119 -8.40 10.78 2.78
CA SER A 119 -8.63 11.95 1.92
C SER A 119 -7.32 12.47 1.33
N LEU A 120 -6.26 12.56 2.14
CA LEU A 120 -4.93 12.95 1.67
C LEU A 120 -4.34 11.92 0.71
N SER A 121 -4.55 10.63 0.97
CA SER A 121 -4.10 9.57 0.07
C SER A 121 -4.82 9.61 -1.28
N ASP A 122 -6.14 9.79 -1.30
CA ASP A 122 -6.91 9.96 -2.55
C ASP A 122 -6.43 11.18 -3.35
N ASP A 123 -6.22 12.33 -2.68
CA ASP A 123 -5.72 13.53 -3.34
C ASP A 123 -4.29 13.31 -3.89
N MET A 124 -3.43 12.62 -3.17
CA MET A 124 -2.08 12.27 -3.65
C MET A 124 -2.15 11.35 -4.88
N MET A 125 -2.98 10.31 -4.84
CA MET A 125 -3.17 9.41 -5.99
C MET A 125 -3.65 10.19 -7.22
N ASN A 126 -4.63 11.08 -7.05
CA ASN A 126 -5.15 11.90 -8.15
C ASN A 126 -4.14 12.91 -8.69
N ARG A 127 -3.25 13.46 -7.85
CA ARG A 127 -2.28 14.49 -8.26
C ARG A 127 -0.99 13.90 -8.84
N TYR A 128 -0.54 12.76 -8.31
CA TYR A 128 0.78 12.24 -8.65
C TYR A 128 0.74 11.13 -9.70
N CYS A 129 -0.40 10.50 -9.95
CA CYS A 129 -0.53 9.60 -11.09
C CYS A 129 -0.75 10.42 -12.37
N VAL A 130 0.35 10.84 -12.99
CA VAL A 130 0.32 11.70 -14.18
C VAL A 130 1.07 11.03 -15.32
N ALA A 131 0.38 10.84 -16.44
CA ALA A 131 0.98 10.44 -17.71
C ALA A 131 1.10 11.65 -18.63
N GLY A 132 2.27 11.90 -19.21
CA GLY A 132 2.48 13.01 -20.13
C GLY A 132 3.78 12.94 -20.90
N ASP A 133 3.89 13.78 -21.93
CA ASP A 133 5.01 13.78 -22.92
C ASP A 133 6.40 13.95 -22.28
N ARG A 134 6.51 14.44 -21.06
CA ARG A 134 7.78 14.75 -20.39
C ARG A 134 8.01 14.05 -19.09
N MET A 135 6.96 13.54 -18.48
CA MET A 135 7.02 12.87 -17.17
C MET A 135 5.90 11.84 -17.13
N ASP A 136 6.28 10.66 -16.73
CA ASP A 136 5.38 9.55 -16.43
C ASP A 136 5.62 9.19 -14.98
N LEU A 137 4.63 9.41 -14.11
CA LEU A 137 4.69 9.04 -12.71
C LEU A 137 3.52 8.11 -12.41
N SER A 138 3.83 6.90 -12.02
CA SER A 138 2.86 5.88 -11.64
C SER A 138 3.04 5.48 -10.18
N ILE A 139 1.95 5.49 -9.45
CA ILE A 139 1.89 4.95 -8.09
C ILE A 139 0.95 3.76 -8.13
N ALA A 140 1.38 2.62 -7.58
CA ALA A 140 0.53 1.45 -7.46
C ALA A 140 0.58 0.90 -6.03
N ASN A 141 -0.59 0.50 -5.55
CA ASN A 141 -0.78 -0.06 -4.22
C ASN A 141 -1.30 -1.50 -4.32
N SER A 142 -0.87 -2.36 -3.41
CA SER A 142 -1.47 -3.67 -3.26
C SER A 142 -1.54 -4.11 -1.81
N VAL A 143 -2.59 -4.89 -1.51
CA VAL A 143 -2.85 -5.49 -0.21
C VAL A 143 -2.90 -7.00 -0.39
N TRP A 144 -2.04 -7.69 0.32
CA TRP A 144 -1.97 -9.16 0.33
C TRP A 144 -2.42 -9.65 1.69
N ILE A 145 -3.49 -10.42 1.71
CA ILE A 145 -4.18 -10.88 2.91
C ILE A 145 -3.99 -12.39 3.03
N ASP A 146 -3.57 -12.86 4.21
CA ASP A 146 -3.53 -14.28 4.50
C ASP A 146 -4.94 -14.88 4.39
N ASP A 147 -5.08 -16.05 3.77
CA ASP A 147 -6.37 -16.69 3.46
C ASP A 147 -7.21 -17.04 4.71
N GLN A 148 -6.55 -17.11 5.86
CA GLN A 148 -7.20 -17.36 7.17
C GLN A 148 -7.48 -16.06 7.96
N PHE A 149 -7.07 -14.90 7.44
CA PHE A 149 -7.26 -13.63 8.13
C PHE A 149 -8.48 -12.89 7.58
N ILE A 150 -9.42 -12.59 8.47
CA ILE A 150 -10.64 -11.88 8.12
C ILE A 150 -10.42 -10.40 8.34
N VAL A 151 -10.63 -9.62 7.30
CA VAL A 151 -10.60 -8.15 7.33
C VAL A 151 -12.01 -7.59 7.11
N ASN A 152 -12.21 -6.33 7.47
CA ASN A 152 -13.48 -5.64 7.29
C ASN A 152 -13.67 -5.28 5.80
N ASP A 153 -14.80 -5.69 5.22
CA ASP A 153 -15.14 -5.41 3.81
C ASP A 153 -15.14 -3.91 3.50
N LEU A 154 -15.64 -3.07 4.42
CA LEU A 154 -15.64 -1.61 4.25
C LEU A 154 -14.22 -1.03 4.17
N TRP A 155 -13.27 -1.62 4.88
CA TRP A 155 -11.87 -1.23 4.75
C TRP A 155 -11.31 -1.60 3.37
N ILE A 156 -11.60 -2.82 2.90
CA ILE A 156 -11.21 -3.26 1.55
C ILE A 156 -11.75 -2.28 0.51
N GLU A 157 -13.06 -2.02 0.53
CA GLU A 157 -13.71 -1.08 -0.38
C GLU A 157 -13.09 0.32 -0.33
N SER A 158 -12.70 0.78 0.85
CA SER A 158 -12.06 2.10 1.02
C SER A 158 -10.68 2.16 0.40
N VAL A 159 -9.81 1.17 0.62
CA VAL A 159 -8.46 1.19 0.06
C VAL A 159 -8.46 0.94 -1.45
N GLU A 160 -9.40 0.13 -1.97
CA GLU A 160 -9.61 -0.03 -3.41
C GLU A 160 -10.06 1.27 -4.07
N SER A 161 -11.06 1.96 -3.50
CA SER A 161 -11.67 3.13 -4.13
C SER A 161 -10.84 4.40 -4.02
N LEU A 162 -10.16 4.62 -2.88
CA LEU A 162 -9.44 5.87 -2.60
C LEU A 162 -7.95 5.79 -2.91
N MET A 163 -7.38 4.58 -2.91
CA MET A 163 -5.95 4.39 -3.11
C MET A 163 -5.62 3.49 -4.31
N ASP A 164 -6.64 3.11 -5.10
CA ASP A 164 -6.52 2.20 -6.25
C ASP A 164 -5.72 0.93 -5.91
N ALA A 165 -5.96 0.39 -4.71
CA ALA A 165 -5.22 -0.76 -4.21
C ALA A 165 -5.74 -2.06 -4.82
N GLU A 166 -4.84 -2.89 -5.34
CA GLU A 166 -5.16 -4.25 -5.77
C GLU A 166 -5.16 -5.20 -4.57
N ILE A 167 -6.24 -5.97 -4.40
CA ILE A 167 -6.43 -6.85 -3.24
C ILE A 167 -6.20 -8.30 -3.64
N PHE A 168 -5.36 -9.00 -2.87
CA PHE A 168 -5.06 -10.42 -3.06
C PHE A 168 -5.26 -11.18 -1.76
N GLN A 169 -5.98 -12.29 -1.79
CA GLN A 169 -6.13 -13.20 -0.66
C GLN A 169 -5.51 -14.55 -0.98
N THR A 170 -4.51 -14.97 -0.19
CA THR A 170 -3.72 -16.17 -0.47
C THR A 170 -2.93 -16.62 0.77
N VAL A 171 -2.30 -17.80 0.71
CA VAL A 171 -1.33 -18.23 1.75
C VAL A 171 -0.03 -17.46 1.57
N LEU A 172 0.21 -16.47 2.43
CA LEU A 172 1.31 -15.51 2.27
C LEU A 172 2.71 -16.13 2.36
N SER A 173 2.87 -17.23 3.09
CA SER A 173 4.16 -17.87 3.39
C SER A 173 4.64 -18.86 2.32
N THR A 174 4.10 -18.84 1.11
CA THR A 174 4.48 -19.77 0.04
C THR A 174 5.42 -19.14 -0.99
N GLU A 175 6.28 -19.95 -1.61
CA GLU A 175 7.09 -19.52 -2.76
C GLU A 175 6.22 -19.03 -3.93
N GLN A 176 5.05 -19.63 -4.12
CA GLN A 176 4.12 -19.21 -5.15
C GLN A 176 3.67 -17.77 -4.92
N THR A 177 3.27 -17.41 -3.71
CA THR A 177 2.85 -16.05 -3.35
C THR A 177 4.02 -15.08 -3.43
N MET A 178 5.21 -15.47 -2.99
CA MET A 178 6.42 -14.66 -3.16
C MET A 178 6.65 -14.30 -4.65
N ASN A 179 6.53 -15.30 -5.54
CA ASN A 179 6.69 -15.08 -6.98
C ASN A 179 5.58 -14.20 -7.57
N GLN A 180 4.34 -14.30 -7.06
CA GLN A 180 3.24 -13.43 -7.47
C GLN A 180 3.48 -11.98 -7.03
N ILE A 181 3.92 -11.75 -5.79
CA ILE A 181 4.29 -10.43 -5.29
C ILE A 181 5.43 -9.82 -6.13
N ASN A 182 6.48 -10.60 -6.37
CA ASN A 182 7.60 -10.14 -7.21
C ASN A 182 7.14 -9.81 -8.62
N GLY A 183 6.30 -10.65 -9.23
CA GLY A 183 5.75 -10.40 -10.56
C GLY A 183 4.84 -9.16 -10.61
N TRP A 184 4.06 -8.89 -9.56
CA TRP A 184 3.27 -7.66 -9.44
C TRP A 184 4.18 -6.43 -9.36
N ILE A 185 5.21 -6.47 -8.52
CA ILE A 185 6.18 -5.36 -8.36
C ILE A 185 6.94 -5.12 -9.68
N ASP A 186 7.40 -6.18 -10.33
CA ASP A 186 8.10 -6.12 -11.63
C ASP A 186 7.22 -5.44 -12.69
N ALA A 187 5.96 -5.86 -12.80
CA ALA A 187 5.00 -5.27 -13.74
C ALA A 187 4.71 -3.79 -13.43
N LYS A 188 4.55 -3.41 -12.15
CA LYS A 188 4.27 -2.03 -11.74
C LYS A 188 5.47 -1.10 -11.82
N THR A 189 6.68 -1.66 -11.92
CA THR A 189 7.93 -0.91 -12.05
C THR A 189 8.58 -1.06 -13.43
N SER A 190 7.82 -1.54 -14.42
CA SER A 190 8.29 -1.75 -15.80
C SER A 190 9.61 -2.55 -15.87
N GLY A 191 9.74 -3.59 -15.07
CA GLY A 191 10.90 -4.46 -15.04
C GLY A 191 12.11 -3.90 -14.27
N LEU A 192 11.95 -2.82 -13.50
CA LEU A 192 13.09 -2.24 -12.76
C LEU A 192 13.34 -2.95 -11.43
N ILE A 193 12.32 -3.57 -10.85
CA ILE A 193 12.42 -4.34 -9.60
C ILE A 193 11.87 -5.74 -9.85
N GLU A 194 12.76 -6.68 -10.18
CA GLU A 194 12.37 -8.05 -10.55
C GLU A 194 12.21 -8.98 -9.33
N ASN A 195 13.04 -8.82 -8.30
CA ASN A 195 13.12 -9.74 -7.17
C ASN A 195 13.17 -8.96 -5.85
N MET A 196 12.04 -8.42 -5.43
CA MET A 196 11.93 -7.67 -4.20
C MET A 196 12.00 -8.57 -2.97
N LEU A 197 11.27 -9.69 -3.00
CA LEU A 197 11.32 -10.73 -2.00
C LEU A 197 12.28 -11.84 -2.46
N THR A 198 13.23 -12.20 -1.62
CA THR A 198 14.19 -13.30 -1.86
C THR A 198 13.81 -14.58 -1.13
N GLU A 199 12.86 -14.49 -0.22
CA GLU A 199 12.28 -15.61 0.55
C GLU A 199 10.79 -15.35 0.80
N PRO A 200 9.97 -16.40 1.01
CA PRO A 200 8.56 -16.23 1.36
C PRO A 200 8.37 -15.40 2.64
N LEU A 201 7.21 -14.75 2.76
CA LEU A 201 6.84 -14.03 3.97
C LEU A 201 6.75 -14.99 5.17
N ASP A 202 6.95 -14.45 6.36
CA ASP A 202 6.87 -15.23 7.60
C ASP A 202 5.47 -15.86 7.79
N LEU A 203 5.43 -17.07 8.36
CA LEU A 203 4.19 -17.82 8.64
C LEU A 203 3.20 -17.05 9.55
N GLN A 204 3.69 -16.07 10.32
CA GLN A 204 2.86 -15.24 11.19
C GLN A 204 2.35 -13.98 10.50
N THR A 205 2.80 -13.68 9.27
CA THR A 205 2.32 -12.55 8.50
C THR A 205 0.85 -12.77 8.16
N ARG A 206 0.01 -11.78 8.47
CA ARG A 206 -1.43 -11.79 8.19
C ARG A 206 -1.81 -10.80 7.11
N LEU A 207 -1.02 -9.76 6.97
CA LEU A 207 -1.24 -8.69 6.01
C LEU A 207 0.12 -8.19 5.51
N ALA A 208 0.26 -8.03 4.21
CA ALA A 208 1.41 -7.37 3.59
C ALA A 208 0.91 -6.28 2.63
N LEU A 209 1.51 -5.10 2.72
CA LEU A 209 1.15 -3.93 1.94
C LEU A 209 2.35 -3.53 1.09
N PHE A 210 2.12 -3.32 -0.20
CA PHE A 210 3.16 -2.85 -1.10
C PHE A 210 2.70 -1.58 -1.80
N ASN A 211 3.59 -0.62 -1.85
CA ASN A 211 3.45 0.58 -2.67
C ASN A 211 4.66 0.67 -3.59
N THR A 212 4.42 0.95 -4.85
CA THR A 212 5.48 1.25 -5.84
C THR A 212 5.29 2.65 -6.38
N VAL A 213 6.40 3.35 -6.61
CA VAL A 213 6.46 4.62 -7.32
C VAL A 213 7.43 4.47 -8.47
N TYR A 214 6.97 4.66 -9.68
CA TYR A 214 7.73 4.50 -10.92
C TYR A 214 7.73 5.79 -11.73
#